data_03423bcaede3630c3a6c42d84c2063a5
#
_entry.id   03423bcaede3630c3a6c42d84c2063a5
#
_cell.length_a   1.000
_cell.length_b   1.000
_cell.length_c   1.000
_cell.angle_alpha   90.00
_cell.angle_beta   90.00
_cell.angle_gamma   90.00
#
_symmetry.space_group_name_H-M   'P 1'
#
loop_
_entity.id
_entity.type
_entity.pdbx_description
1 polymer ?
#
loop_
_entity_poly.entity_id
_entity_poly.type
_entity_poly.pdbx_seq_one_letter_code
_entity_poly.pdbx_strand_id
1 'polypeptide(L)'
;MRSLNTGKNLLHWLASVDEDGIAWLHLQTDGKSVNVLTHAVMAELGSLVDQLEASEDLTGVAMLSGKPGGFVYGADIHEFETLKTAGNVANHMLFVHGLFNRIEALPVPSCVGVDGIAVGGGLEIALVFDRLFVTSSPKTKLGFPEVNLGIMPGYGGSGRAYGRVGTKAVLDMMISGRPLGSQDAIKNGLADDIVDNADDLEVAMRQWLLGCKGEKPSLTQLETAADATEIAAARDKYLKRVRADHTPAPAAIIDHVENFGHDKSAMSAGEVGVFPNLMIGRASKNLRRVFYLTDAVRKSARGVSGIKRLHVVGAGVMGGDIAAVGAMAGLDVTLADMNEAAIEGAIARAKKLFERRLKSDDKVAAALARLRADFDGNDAADADLIIEAVAEKLDVKRAVFQKLETVSKAGAILATNTSAIPLEDIASVLKAPERLIGLHFFNPVPVLPLVEVIWSKYSDQDMVNRGMQFAGQIG
;
A
#
# COMPACT_ATOMS: atom_id res chain seq x y z
N MET A 1 31.10 -19.67 8.12
CA MET A 1 29.76 -19.85 7.52
C MET A 1 29.83 -20.96 6.45
N ARG A 2 28.99 -21.99 6.55
CA ARG A 2 28.79 -22.97 5.48
C ARG A 2 27.49 -22.65 4.73
N SER A 3 27.52 -22.71 3.39
CA SER A 3 26.30 -22.58 2.59
C SER A 3 25.39 -23.78 2.83
N LEU A 4 24.09 -23.58 2.98
CA LEU A 4 23.11 -24.65 2.90
C LEU A 4 23.06 -25.17 1.46
N ASN A 5 23.60 -26.37 1.26
CA ASN A 5 23.72 -26.95 -0.07
C ASN A 5 22.44 -27.71 -0.46
N THR A 6 21.56 -27.04 -1.15
CA THR A 6 20.32 -27.66 -1.68
C THR A 6 20.55 -28.52 -2.91
N GLY A 7 21.79 -28.68 -3.38
CA GLY A 7 22.11 -29.32 -4.66
C GLY A 7 21.65 -28.51 -5.89
N LYS A 8 21.11 -27.32 -5.68
CA LYS A 8 20.65 -26.39 -6.72
C LYS A 8 21.13 -24.97 -6.40
N ASN A 9 21.40 -24.19 -7.44
CA ASN A 9 21.61 -22.76 -7.27
C ASN A 9 20.27 -22.10 -6.93
N LEU A 10 20.18 -21.50 -5.74
CA LEU A 10 19.03 -20.72 -5.33
C LEU A 10 19.10 -19.34 -5.99
N LEU A 11 18.00 -18.91 -6.60
CA LEU A 11 17.88 -17.60 -7.24
C LEU A 11 17.24 -16.56 -6.30
N HIS A 12 16.40 -17.05 -5.38
CA HIS A 12 15.55 -16.20 -4.55
C HIS A 12 15.97 -16.16 -3.09
N TRP A 13 16.84 -17.08 -2.67
CA TRP A 13 17.26 -17.19 -1.28
C TRP A 13 18.78 -17.21 -1.13
N LEU A 14 19.29 -16.46 -0.15
CA LEU A 14 20.62 -16.65 0.37
C LEU A 14 20.49 -17.36 1.71
N ALA A 15 21.12 -18.52 1.83
CA ALA A 15 21.00 -19.35 3.02
C ALA A 15 22.36 -19.89 3.46
N SER A 16 22.68 -19.71 4.73
CA SER A 16 23.95 -20.20 5.31
C SER A 16 23.77 -20.56 6.79
N VAL A 17 24.61 -21.45 7.28
CA VAL A 17 24.74 -21.74 8.72
C VAL A 17 26.03 -21.11 9.22
N ASP A 18 25.96 -20.40 10.33
CA ASP A 18 27.12 -19.76 10.94
C ASP A 18 27.88 -20.72 11.90
N GLU A 19 28.88 -20.20 12.59
CA GLU A 19 29.72 -20.96 13.56
C GLU A 19 28.96 -21.34 14.83
N ASP A 20 27.89 -20.65 15.16
CA ASP A 20 27.02 -20.95 16.29
C ASP A 20 25.92 -21.97 15.94
N GLY A 21 25.87 -22.46 14.70
CA GLY A 21 24.85 -23.40 14.22
C GLY A 21 23.53 -22.76 13.87
N ILE A 22 23.46 -21.44 13.75
CA ILE A 22 22.25 -20.71 13.36
C ILE A 22 22.13 -20.69 11.83
N ALA A 23 21.01 -21.16 11.29
CA ALA A 23 20.68 -21.04 9.87
C ALA A 23 20.05 -19.68 9.58
N TRP A 24 20.70 -18.90 8.73
CA TRP A 24 20.25 -17.58 8.29
C TRP A 24 19.63 -17.68 6.88
N LEU A 25 18.37 -17.32 6.77
CA LEU A 25 17.58 -17.33 5.53
C LEU A 25 17.27 -15.89 5.10
N HIS A 26 17.85 -15.44 4.00
CA HIS A 26 17.58 -14.11 3.46
C HIS A 26 16.77 -14.24 2.18
N LEU A 27 15.52 -13.77 2.19
CA LEU A 27 14.69 -13.73 0.99
C LEU A 27 15.08 -12.56 0.09
N GLN A 28 15.39 -12.87 -1.15
CA GLN A 28 15.80 -11.90 -2.17
C GLN A 28 15.19 -12.26 -3.52
N THR A 29 13.87 -12.07 -3.66
CA THR A 29 13.13 -12.44 -4.88
C THR A 29 13.78 -11.84 -6.11
N ASP A 30 14.36 -12.70 -6.97
CA ASP A 30 15.04 -12.27 -8.19
C ASP A 30 14.08 -11.57 -9.17
N GLY A 31 14.60 -10.60 -9.92
CA GLY A 31 13.84 -9.84 -10.92
C GLY A 31 12.74 -8.92 -10.37
N LYS A 32 12.58 -8.80 -9.04
CA LYS A 32 11.58 -7.92 -8.40
C LYS A 32 12.26 -6.83 -7.57
N SER A 33 11.66 -5.66 -7.52
CA SER A 33 12.17 -4.56 -6.65
C SER A 33 11.88 -4.78 -5.16
N VAL A 34 10.89 -5.60 -4.84
CA VAL A 34 10.49 -5.99 -3.48
C VAL A 34 10.35 -7.50 -3.40
N ASN A 35 10.37 -8.05 -2.18
CA ASN A 35 10.10 -9.47 -1.99
C ASN A 35 8.62 -9.78 -2.10
N VAL A 36 8.30 -10.81 -2.88
CA VAL A 36 6.97 -11.40 -3.02
C VAL A 36 7.10 -12.92 -3.01
N LEU A 37 6.09 -13.61 -2.50
CA LEU A 37 6.05 -15.06 -2.50
C LEU A 37 5.48 -15.55 -3.84
N THR A 38 6.37 -15.97 -4.72
CA THR A 38 6.04 -16.65 -5.97
C THR A 38 6.09 -18.18 -5.77
N HIS A 39 5.54 -18.93 -6.70
CA HIS A 39 5.69 -20.39 -6.70
C HIS A 39 7.17 -20.83 -6.70
N ALA A 40 8.03 -20.12 -7.44
CA ALA A 40 9.47 -20.40 -7.47
C ALA A 40 10.13 -20.14 -6.13
N VAL A 41 9.82 -19.01 -5.47
CA VAL A 41 10.28 -18.68 -4.10
C VAL A 41 9.90 -19.79 -3.11
N MET A 42 8.65 -20.27 -3.19
CA MET A 42 8.15 -21.31 -2.30
C MET A 42 8.75 -22.69 -2.60
N ALA A 43 9.03 -23.01 -3.87
CA ALA A 43 9.70 -24.26 -4.24
C ALA A 43 11.16 -24.29 -3.74
N GLU A 44 11.89 -23.16 -3.84
CA GLU A 44 13.24 -23.05 -3.27
C GLU A 44 13.22 -23.12 -1.73
N LEU A 45 12.23 -22.47 -1.08
CA LEU A 45 12.03 -22.59 0.36
C LEU A 45 11.80 -24.04 0.77
N GLY A 46 11.03 -24.80 0.00
CA GLY A 46 10.85 -26.24 0.23
C GLY A 46 12.17 -27.00 0.24
N SER A 47 13.06 -26.72 -0.72
CA SER A 47 14.39 -27.33 -0.77
C SER A 47 15.27 -26.91 0.41
N LEU A 48 15.12 -25.69 0.92
CA LEU A 48 15.81 -25.23 2.12
C LEU A 48 15.28 -25.93 3.38
N VAL A 49 13.97 -26.10 3.50
CA VAL A 49 13.36 -26.80 4.63
C VAL A 49 13.80 -28.27 4.66
N ASP A 50 13.91 -28.94 3.51
CA ASP A 50 14.48 -30.29 3.42
C ASP A 50 15.90 -30.36 4.04
N GLN A 51 16.72 -29.33 3.79
CA GLN A 51 18.08 -29.25 4.36
C GLN A 51 18.09 -28.91 5.85
N LEU A 52 17.18 -28.04 6.30
CA LEU A 52 17.04 -27.69 7.72
C LEU A 52 16.63 -28.93 8.53
N GLU A 53 15.66 -29.70 8.04
CA GLU A 53 15.21 -30.93 8.71
C GLU A 53 16.28 -32.04 8.74
N ALA A 54 17.14 -32.09 7.71
CA ALA A 54 18.23 -33.05 7.64
C ALA A 54 19.49 -32.67 8.43
N SER A 55 19.55 -31.44 8.98
CA SER A 55 20.73 -30.92 9.69
C SER A 55 20.64 -31.22 11.18
N GLU A 56 21.55 -32.06 11.68
CA GLU A 56 21.59 -32.46 13.12
C GLU A 56 22.29 -31.43 14.03
N ASP A 57 23.02 -30.48 13.44
CA ASP A 57 23.86 -29.51 14.14
C ASP A 57 23.28 -28.10 14.20
N LEU A 58 22.01 -27.94 13.88
CA LEU A 58 21.34 -26.65 14.01
C LEU A 58 21.02 -26.32 15.47
N THR A 59 21.26 -25.07 15.83
CA THR A 59 20.88 -24.49 17.13
C THR A 59 19.73 -23.49 17.01
N GLY A 60 19.43 -23.03 15.79
CA GLY A 60 18.35 -22.09 15.53
C GLY A 60 18.18 -21.75 14.05
N VAL A 61 17.05 -21.14 13.71
CA VAL A 61 16.73 -20.67 12.35
C VAL A 61 16.30 -19.21 12.43
N ALA A 62 16.85 -18.38 11.55
CA ALA A 62 16.56 -16.96 11.45
C ALA A 62 16.16 -16.59 10.00
N MET A 63 15.13 -15.76 9.84
CA MET A 63 14.74 -15.25 8.53
C MET A 63 14.76 -13.72 8.49
N LEU A 64 15.32 -13.16 7.42
CA LEU A 64 15.39 -11.73 7.15
C LEU A 64 15.07 -11.45 5.67
N SER A 65 14.81 -10.18 5.36
CA SER A 65 14.81 -9.69 3.98
C SER A 65 16.25 -9.45 3.51
N GLY A 66 16.59 -9.94 2.32
CA GLY A 66 17.81 -9.54 1.63
C GLY A 66 17.69 -8.24 0.82
N LYS A 67 16.54 -7.55 0.90
CA LYS A 67 16.27 -6.32 0.16
C LYS A 67 15.99 -5.14 1.09
N PRO A 68 16.53 -3.95 0.77
CA PRO A 68 16.36 -2.75 1.62
C PRO A 68 14.95 -2.13 1.55
N GLY A 69 14.08 -2.62 0.68
CA GLY A 69 12.76 -2.02 0.42
C GLY A 69 11.62 -2.50 1.30
N GLY A 70 11.87 -3.37 2.26
CA GLY A 70 10.86 -3.96 3.13
C GLY A 70 11.02 -5.47 3.28
N PHE A 71 10.17 -6.10 4.10
CA PHE A 71 10.27 -7.53 4.36
C PHE A 71 9.67 -8.35 3.21
N VAL A 72 8.35 -8.55 3.18
CA VAL A 72 7.64 -9.30 2.12
C VAL A 72 6.26 -8.69 1.87
N TYR A 73 5.98 -8.37 0.61
CA TYR A 73 4.75 -7.70 0.18
C TYR A 73 3.58 -8.65 -0.11
N GLY A 74 3.66 -9.91 0.35
CA GLY A 74 2.64 -10.92 0.18
C GLY A 74 2.89 -11.89 -0.98
N ALA A 75 1.87 -12.65 -1.34
CA ALA A 75 1.88 -13.50 -2.52
C ALA A 75 1.91 -12.67 -3.81
N ASP A 76 2.52 -13.19 -4.87
CA ASP A 76 2.43 -12.54 -6.18
C ASP A 76 1.02 -12.74 -6.76
N ILE A 77 0.20 -11.70 -6.65
CA ILE A 77 -1.19 -11.74 -7.11
C ILE A 77 -1.34 -11.97 -8.63
N HIS A 78 -0.28 -11.75 -9.43
CA HIS A 78 -0.28 -12.10 -10.86
C HIS A 78 -0.35 -13.61 -11.06
N GLU A 79 0.23 -14.42 -10.16
CA GLU A 79 0.13 -15.88 -10.21
C GLU A 79 -1.30 -16.37 -9.93
N PHE A 80 -2.13 -15.59 -9.21
CA PHE A 80 -3.55 -15.92 -9.00
C PHE A 80 -4.32 -16.05 -10.32
N GLU A 81 -3.91 -15.32 -11.34
CA GLU A 81 -4.54 -15.38 -12.66
C GLU A 81 -4.28 -16.73 -13.39
N THR A 82 -3.32 -17.54 -12.93
CA THR A 82 -3.05 -18.89 -13.44
C THR A 82 -3.94 -19.94 -12.78
N LEU A 83 -4.44 -19.68 -11.57
CA LEU A 83 -5.26 -20.59 -10.77
C LEU A 83 -6.75 -20.43 -11.13
N LYS A 84 -7.24 -21.23 -12.09
CA LYS A 84 -8.56 -21.05 -12.71
C LYS A 84 -9.72 -21.71 -11.94
N THR A 85 -9.45 -22.71 -11.12
CA THR A 85 -10.47 -23.50 -10.40
C THR A 85 -10.23 -23.46 -8.90
N ALA A 86 -11.29 -23.62 -8.11
CA ALA A 86 -11.18 -23.73 -6.66
C ALA A 86 -10.23 -24.87 -6.23
N GLY A 87 -10.25 -26.00 -6.95
CA GLY A 87 -9.34 -27.12 -6.69
C GLY A 87 -7.86 -26.76 -6.90
N ASN A 88 -7.53 -26.00 -7.97
CA ASN A 88 -6.14 -25.57 -8.20
C ASN A 88 -5.68 -24.61 -7.08
N VAL A 89 -6.57 -23.70 -6.64
CA VAL A 89 -6.28 -22.80 -5.53
C VAL A 89 -6.07 -23.58 -4.23
N ALA A 90 -6.97 -24.52 -3.91
CA ALA A 90 -6.86 -25.34 -2.71
C ALA A 90 -5.56 -26.17 -2.69
N ASN A 91 -5.18 -26.78 -3.80
CA ASN A 91 -3.93 -27.53 -3.91
C ASN A 91 -2.69 -26.66 -3.68
N HIS A 92 -2.69 -25.43 -4.24
CA HIS A 92 -1.62 -24.47 -3.99
C HIS A 92 -1.55 -24.07 -2.50
N MET A 93 -2.70 -23.79 -1.89
CA MET A 93 -2.76 -23.47 -0.44
C MET A 93 -2.23 -24.64 0.41
N LEU A 94 -2.67 -25.86 0.14
CA LEU A 94 -2.20 -27.05 0.87
C LEU A 94 -0.69 -27.24 0.75
N PHE A 95 -0.11 -26.99 -0.42
CA PHE A 95 1.34 -26.98 -0.59
C PHE A 95 2.03 -25.98 0.33
N VAL A 96 1.54 -24.71 0.36
CA VAL A 96 2.11 -23.65 1.20
C VAL A 96 1.90 -23.94 2.68
N HIS A 97 0.70 -24.38 3.09
CA HIS A 97 0.40 -24.79 4.46
C HIS A 97 1.35 -25.90 4.93
N GLY A 98 1.54 -26.94 4.09
CA GLY A 98 2.47 -28.02 4.38
C GLY A 98 3.88 -27.53 4.63
N LEU A 99 4.36 -26.60 3.79
CA LEU A 99 5.69 -26.04 3.93
C LEU A 99 5.84 -25.19 5.19
N PHE A 100 4.87 -24.31 5.48
CA PHE A 100 4.86 -23.46 6.67
C PHE A 100 4.76 -24.30 7.97
N ASN A 101 3.95 -25.34 7.97
CA ASN A 101 3.85 -26.26 9.10
C ASN A 101 5.16 -27.00 9.37
N ARG A 102 5.93 -27.36 8.32
CA ARG A 102 7.25 -27.98 8.48
C ARG A 102 8.25 -27.02 9.13
N ILE A 103 8.27 -25.74 8.72
CA ILE A 103 9.13 -24.72 9.37
C ILE A 103 8.76 -24.58 10.85
N GLU A 104 7.46 -24.46 11.13
CA GLU A 104 6.95 -24.34 12.49
C GLU A 104 7.26 -25.59 13.36
N ALA A 105 7.35 -26.76 12.74
CA ALA A 105 7.66 -28.02 13.43
C ALA A 105 9.15 -28.30 13.62
N LEU A 106 10.07 -27.45 13.10
CA LEU A 106 11.50 -27.63 13.31
C LEU A 106 11.80 -27.74 14.82
N PRO A 107 12.69 -28.65 15.22
CA PRO A 107 12.95 -28.94 16.64
C PRO A 107 13.76 -27.84 17.34
N VAL A 108 14.29 -26.88 16.61
CA VAL A 108 15.12 -25.79 17.10
C VAL A 108 14.34 -24.46 17.15
N PRO A 109 14.75 -23.49 17.99
CA PRO A 109 14.12 -22.17 18.03
C PRO A 109 14.24 -21.44 16.71
N SER A 110 13.23 -20.67 16.38
CA SER A 110 13.18 -19.92 15.12
C SER A 110 12.72 -18.48 15.33
N CYS A 111 13.30 -17.55 14.58
CA CYS A 111 12.89 -16.15 14.64
C CYS A 111 12.93 -15.47 13.29
N VAL A 112 12.19 -14.37 13.18
CA VAL A 112 12.11 -13.55 11.98
C VAL A 112 12.26 -12.08 12.31
N GLY A 113 13.01 -11.36 11.49
CA GLY A 113 13.21 -9.91 11.61
C GLY A 113 12.52 -9.16 10.49
N VAL A 114 11.65 -8.21 10.85
CA VAL A 114 10.87 -7.41 9.90
C VAL A 114 11.29 -5.95 9.97
N ASP A 115 11.90 -5.46 8.89
CA ASP A 115 12.05 -4.04 8.61
C ASP A 115 11.18 -3.67 7.40
N GLY A 116 10.32 -2.66 7.54
CA GLY A 116 9.41 -2.23 6.49
C GLY A 116 8.13 -3.09 6.37
N ILE A 117 7.69 -3.40 5.17
CA ILE A 117 6.36 -3.96 4.90
C ILE A 117 6.34 -5.49 5.01
N ALA A 118 5.45 -6.02 5.86
CA ALA A 118 5.08 -7.43 5.96
C ALA A 118 3.55 -7.56 5.87
N VAL A 119 3.02 -7.83 4.70
CA VAL A 119 1.57 -7.88 4.47
C VAL A 119 1.12 -9.13 3.74
N GLY A 120 -0.10 -9.57 4.00
CA GLY A 120 -0.66 -10.77 3.41
C GLY A 120 0.22 -11.99 3.66
N GLY A 121 0.53 -12.76 2.63
CA GLY A 121 1.46 -13.89 2.71
C GLY A 121 2.80 -13.54 3.36
N GLY A 122 3.22 -12.27 3.31
CA GLY A 122 4.44 -11.79 3.98
C GLY A 122 4.31 -11.74 5.51
N LEU A 123 3.14 -11.39 6.03
CA LEU A 123 2.87 -11.55 7.45
C LEU A 123 2.63 -13.02 7.79
N GLU A 124 1.97 -13.78 6.92
CA GLU A 124 1.71 -15.20 7.13
C GLU A 124 3.00 -16.01 7.31
N ILE A 125 4.03 -15.78 6.48
CA ILE A 125 5.33 -16.43 6.66
C ILE A 125 6.06 -15.92 7.92
N ALA A 126 5.92 -14.63 8.26
CA ALA A 126 6.53 -14.12 9.49
C ALA A 126 5.94 -14.76 10.75
N LEU A 127 4.65 -15.06 10.76
CA LEU A 127 3.94 -15.70 11.88
C LEU A 127 4.23 -17.20 12.05
N VAL A 128 4.99 -17.80 11.12
CA VAL A 128 5.44 -19.20 11.24
C VAL A 128 6.54 -19.37 12.27
N PHE A 129 7.34 -18.33 12.50
CA PHE A 129 8.48 -18.34 13.39
C PHE A 129 8.07 -18.17 14.87
N ASP A 130 8.84 -18.75 15.76
CA ASP A 130 8.55 -18.71 17.20
C ASP A 130 8.61 -17.27 17.76
N ARG A 131 9.47 -16.40 17.19
CA ARG A 131 9.62 -15.00 17.63
C ARG A 131 9.70 -14.03 16.48
N LEU A 132 8.92 -12.95 16.56
CA LEU A 132 8.83 -11.90 15.55
C LEU A 132 9.42 -10.59 16.08
N PHE A 133 10.57 -10.21 15.53
CA PHE A 133 11.23 -8.93 15.76
C PHE A 133 10.77 -7.91 14.71
N VAL A 134 10.55 -6.66 15.14
CA VAL A 134 10.20 -5.56 14.23
C VAL A 134 11.08 -4.34 14.48
N THR A 135 11.35 -3.54 13.45
CA THR A 135 12.00 -2.24 13.63
C THR A 135 11.02 -1.17 14.06
N SER A 136 11.50 -0.14 14.78
CA SER A 136 10.69 1.04 15.15
C SER A 136 10.42 1.99 13.98
N SER A 137 10.92 1.67 12.80
CA SER A 137 10.75 2.46 11.57
C SER A 137 9.28 2.77 11.28
N PRO A 138 8.92 4.01 10.95
CA PRO A 138 7.54 4.36 10.55
C PRO A 138 7.10 3.66 9.27
N LYS A 139 8.04 3.10 8.50
CA LYS A 139 7.77 2.29 7.31
C LYS A 139 7.39 0.86 7.65
N THR A 140 7.71 0.38 8.86
CA THR A 140 7.36 -0.99 9.28
C THR A 140 5.87 -1.10 9.52
N LYS A 141 5.25 -2.00 8.76
CA LYS A 141 3.80 -2.23 8.72
C LYS A 141 3.51 -3.72 8.58
N LEU A 142 2.64 -4.23 9.45
CA LEU A 142 2.22 -5.62 9.48
C LEU A 142 0.70 -5.70 9.33
N GLY A 143 0.17 -6.54 8.42
CA GLY A 143 -1.28 -6.65 8.27
C GLY A 143 -1.77 -7.59 7.18
N PHE A 144 -3.09 -7.72 7.11
CA PHE A 144 -3.79 -8.55 6.15
C PHE A 144 -4.68 -7.70 5.23
N PRO A 145 -4.16 -7.21 4.09
CA PRO A 145 -4.91 -6.37 3.15
C PRO A 145 -5.79 -7.16 2.18
N GLU A 146 -5.88 -8.48 2.30
CA GLU A 146 -6.54 -9.41 1.39
C GLU A 146 -7.99 -9.04 1.09
N VAL A 147 -8.71 -8.50 2.09
CA VAL A 147 -10.10 -8.04 1.94
C VAL A 147 -10.28 -7.01 0.82
N ASN A 148 -9.25 -6.20 0.56
CA ASN A 148 -9.26 -5.22 -0.54
C ASN A 148 -9.24 -5.88 -1.93
N LEU A 149 -8.84 -7.16 -1.99
CA LEU A 149 -8.88 -8.00 -3.17
C LEU A 149 -10.07 -8.97 -3.16
N GLY A 150 -10.98 -8.84 -2.16
CA GLY A 150 -12.16 -9.69 -2.02
C GLY A 150 -11.84 -11.12 -1.57
N ILE A 151 -10.74 -11.32 -0.88
CA ILE A 151 -10.28 -12.59 -0.32
C ILE A 151 -9.93 -12.42 1.17
N MET A 152 -9.47 -13.45 1.82
CA MET A 152 -8.98 -13.49 3.20
C MET A 152 -7.53 -14.02 3.21
N PRO A 153 -6.81 -14.02 4.34
CA PRO A 153 -5.55 -14.75 4.47
C PRO A 153 -5.73 -16.22 4.08
N GLY A 154 -4.71 -16.80 3.44
CA GLY A 154 -4.86 -18.13 2.83
C GLY A 154 -3.67 -19.08 3.05
N TYR A 155 -2.63 -18.67 3.77
CA TYR A 155 -1.45 -19.48 4.06
C TYR A 155 -1.33 -19.84 5.54
N GLY A 156 -2.47 -19.94 6.25
CA GLY A 156 -2.55 -20.26 7.68
C GLY A 156 -2.38 -19.03 8.58
N GLY A 157 -2.42 -17.83 8.01
CA GLY A 157 -2.21 -16.58 8.73
C GLY A 157 -3.36 -16.24 9.67
N SER A 158 -4.60 -16.60 9.33
CA SER A 158 -5.74 -16.33 10.20
C SER A 158 -5.62 -17.02 11.56
N GLY A 159 -5.26 -18.31 11.57
CA GLY A 159 -5.08 -19.08 12.80
C GLY A 159 -3.86 -18.64 13.61
N ARG A 160 -2.73 -18.38 12.95
CA ARG A 160 -1.51 -17.93 13.64
C ARG A 160 -1.68 -16.55 14.25
N ALA A 161 -2.32 -15.62 13.54
CA ALA A 161 -2.62 -14.30 14.08
C ALA A 161 -3.66 -14.39 15.21
N TYR A 162 -4.73 -15.19 15.04
CA TYR A 162 -5.72 -15.40 16.07
C TYR A 162 -5.11 -15.85 17.40
N GLY A 163 -4.23 -16.85 17.36
CA GLY A 163 -3.52 -17.35 18.54
C GLY A 163 -2.62 -16.32 19.24
N ARG A 164 -2.23 -15.23 18.56
CA ARG A 164 -1.44 -14.14 19.13
C ARG A 164 -2.29 -12.97 19.64
N VAL A 165 -3.32 -12.57 18.88
CA VAL A 165 -4.01 -11.29 19.15
C VAL A 165 -5.49 -11.44 19.56
N GLY A 166 -6.06 -12.63 19.48
CA GLY A 166 -7.46 -12.92 19.84
C GLY A 166 -8.50 -12.41 18.84
N THR A 167 -9.77 -12.63 19.17
CA THR A 167 -10.93 -12.46 18.28
C THR A 167 -11.03 -11.03 17.70
N LYS A 168 -11.04 -10.04 18.59
CA LYS A 168 -11.27 -8.64 18.19
C LYS A 168 -10.19 -8.11 17.24
N ALA A 169 -8.92 -8.29 17.63
CA ALA A 169 -7.81 -7.74 16.88
C ALA A 169 -7.64 -8.43 15.53
N VAL A 170 -7.81 -9.76 15.47
CA VAL A 170 -7.71 -10.49 14.19
C VAL A 170 -8.81 -10.11 13.23
N LEU A 171 -10.05 -9.94 13.70
CA LEU A 171 -11.17 -9.47 12.87
C LEU A 171 -10.93 -8.05 12.37
N ASP A 172 -10.49 -7.12 13.25
CA ASP A 172 -10.17 -5.76 12.84
C ASP A 172 -9.04 -5.74 11.79
N MET A 173 -8.00 -6.55 11.93
CA MET A 173 -6.89 -6.65 10.96
C MET A 173 -7.37 -7.18 9.60
N MET A 174 -8.08 -8.32 9.59
CA MET A 174 -8.48 -8.97 8.34
C MET A 174 -9.59 -8.21 7.59
N ILE A 175 -10.55 -7.57 8.31
CA ILE A 175 -11.69 -6.91 7.67
C ILE A 175 -11.39 -5.47 7.31
N SER A 176 -10.62 -4.73 8.12
CA SER A 176 -10.22 -3.37 7.77
C SER A 176 -9.16 -3.34 6.67
N GLY A 177 -8.35 -4.39 6.54
CA GLY A 177 -7.21 -4.45 5.65
C GLY A 177 -6.11 -3.42 5.97
N ARG A 178 -6.18 -2.78 7.14
CA ARG A 178 -5.23 -1.73 7.56
C ARG A 178 -4.05 -2.36 8.30
N PRO A 179 -2.83 -2.11 7.86
CA PRO A 179 -1.67 -2.65 8.56
C PRO A 179 -1.41 -1.88 9.85
N LEU A 180 -0.92 -2.58 10.87
CA LEU A 180 -0.45 -2.05 12.14
C LEU A 180 0.97 -1.50 11.98
N GLY A 181 1.29 -0.42 12.71
CA GLY A 181 2.67 -0.01 12.94
C GLY A 181 3.32 -0.87 14.02
N SER A 182 4.65 -0.77 14.16
CA SER A 182 5.42 -1.60 15.09
C SER A 182 4.92 -1.51 16.53
N GLN A 183 4.67 -0.31 17.03
CA GLN A 183 4.18 -0.09 18.40
C GLN A 183 2.80 -0.75 18.64
N ASP A 184 1.90 -0.64 17.67
CA ASP A 184 0.59 -1.28 17.75
C ASP A 184 0.70 -2.80 17.62
N ALA A 185 1.65 -3.31 16.81
CA ALA A 185 1.91 -4.74 16.68
C ALA A 185 2.41 -5.34 18.02
N ILE A 186 3.35 -4.69 18.70
CA ILE A 186 3.79 -5.07 20.05
C ILE A 186 2.63 -5.01 21.06
N LYS A 187 1.91 -3.88 21.09
CA LYS A 187 0.80 -3.68 22.03
C LYS A 187 -0.30 -4.75 21.90
N ASN A 188 -0.55 -5.21 20.69
CA ASN A 188 -1.57 -6.24 20.43
C ASN A 188 -1.02 -7.67 20.54
N GLY A 189 0.28 -7.86 20.81
CA GLY A 189 0.90 -9.18 20.88
C GLY A 189 1.15 -9.85 19.53
N LEU A 190 1.02 -9.10 18.42
CA LEU A 190 1.30 -9.63 17.08
C LEU A 190 2.80 -9.81 16.86
N ALA A 191 3.61 -8.88 17.34
CA ALA A 191 5.08 -8.95 17.37
C ALA A 191 5.58 -9.05 18.80
N ASP A 192 6.79 -9.61 18.97
CA ASP A 192 7.34 -9.94 20.27
C ASP A 192 8.38 -8.91 20.75
N ASP A 193 9.19 -8.37 19.83
CA ASP A 193 10.26 -7.42 20.15
C ASP A 193 10.33 -6.29 19.15
N ILE A 194 10.80 -5.13 19.62
CA ILE A 194 11.07 -3.96 18.79
C ILE A 194 12.53 -3.52 18.94
N VAL A 195 13.19 -3.30 17.81
CA VAL A 195 14.55 -2.74 17.73
C VAL A 195 14.54 -1.40 16.99
N ASP A 196 15.58 -0.60 17.15
CA ASP A 196 15.58 0.77 16.62
C ASP A 196 15.69 0.80 15.10
N ASN A 197 16.53 -0.04 14.51
CA ASN A 197 16.78 -0.04 13.05
C ASN A 197 17.08 -1.45 12.53
N ALA A 198 17.25 -1.58 11.21
CA ALA A 198 17.46 -2.85 10.53
C ALA A 198 18.80 -3.53 10.92
N ASP A 199 19.84 -2.75 11.21
CA ASP A 199 21.16 -3.28 11.56
C ASP A 199 21.12 -3.98 12.94
N ASP A 200 20.20 -3.57 13.81
CA ASP A 200 20.03 -4.17 15.15
C ASP A 200 19.26 -5.51 15.10
N LEU A 201 18.53 -5.80 14.01
CA LEU A 201 17.72 -7.02 13.92
C LEU A 201 18.56 -8.29 14.04
N GLU A 202 19.62 -8.42 13.24
CA GLU A 202 20.46 -9.62 13.25
C GLU A 202 21.11 -9.85 14.63
N VAL A 203 21.55 -8.76 15.26
CA VAL A 203 22.16 -8.82 16.61
C VAL A 203 21.15 -9.29 17.66
N ALA A 204 19.96 -8.70 17.67
CA ALA A 204 18.91 -9.05 18.62
C ALA A 204 18.40 -10.49 18.41
N MET A 205 18.18 -10.90 17.16
CA MET A 205 17.77 -12.25 16.79
C MET A 205 18.82 -13.29 17.21
N ARG A 206 20.11 -13.04 16.93
CA ARG A 206 21.22 -13.89 17.33
C ARG A 206 21.29 -14.05 18.85
N GLN A 207 21.22 -12.95 19.60
CA GLN A 207 21.25 -12.97 21.07
C GLN A 207 20.10 -13.80 21.62
N TRP A 208 18.90 -13.66 21.07
CA TRP A 208 17.75 -14.45 21.51
C TRP A 208 17.92 -15.93 21.19
N LEU A 209 18.35 -16.31 19.99
CA LEU A 209 18.57 -17.71 19.58
C LEU A 209 19.64 -18.39 20.47
N LEU A 210 20.77 -17.72 20.73
CA LEU A 210 21.80 -18.22 21.60
C LEU A 210 21.28 -18.38 23.05
N GLY A 211 20.41 -17.49 23.50
CA GLY A 211 19.74 -17.58 24.80
C GLY A 211 18.84 -18.81 24.95
N CYS A 212 18.26 -19.30 23.85
CA CYS A 212 17.42 -20.52 23.82
C CYS A 212 18.24 -21.81 23.94
N LYS A 213 19.58 -21.78 23.73
CA LYS A 213 20.49 -22.94 23.83
C LYS A 213 20.05 -24.15 22.98
N GLY A 214 19.45 -23.90 21.82
CA GLY A 214 18.91 -24.92 20.92
C GLY A 214 17.55 -25.50 21.33
N GLU A 215 17.01 -25.09 22.49
CA GLU A 215 15.71 -25.56 22.97
C GLU A 215 14.60 -24.69 22.43
N LYS A 216 13.62 -25.30 21.76
CA LYS A 216 12.44 -24.58 21.20
C LYS A 216 11.57 -24.05 22.32
N PRO A 217 11.26 -22.73 22.34
CA PRO A 217 10.42 -22.16 23.38
C PRO A 217 8.98 -22.66 23.26
N SER A 218 8.33 -22.86 24.41
CA SER A 218 6.88 -23.08 24.45
C SER A 218 6.19 -21.75 24.13
N LEU A 219 5.48 -21.67 23.01
CA LEU A 219 4.72 -20.47 22.66
C LEU A 219 3.42 -20.44 23.46
N THR A 220 3.20 -19.34 24.16
CA THR A 220 1.90 -19.07 24.78
C THR A 220 0.94 -18.61 23.70
N GLN A 221 0.14 -19.51 23.19
CA GLN A 221 -0.97 -19.17 22.29
C GLN A 221 -2.24 -18.96 23.09
N LEU A 222 -3.10 -18.04 22.63
CA LEU A 222 -4.42 -17.89 23.21
C LEU A 222 -5.29 -19.08 22.78
N GLU A 223 -5.51 -20.01 23.71
CA GLU A 223 -6.40 -21.17 23.50
C GLU A 223 -7.83 -20.86 23.97
N THR A 224 -8.37 -19.74 23.54
CA THR A 224 -9.74 -19.33 23.88
C THR A 224 -10.64 -19.43 22.67
N ALA A 225 -11.85 -19.98 22.85
CA ALA A 225 -12.86 -19.93 21.81
C ALA A 225 -13.17 -18.50 21.38
N ALA A 226 -13.58 -18.33 20.13
CA ALA A 226 -13.94 -17.02 19.60
C ALA A 226 -15.03 -16.36 20.46
N ASP A 227 -14.80 -15.10 20.84
CA ASP A 227 -15.73 -14.34 21.68
C ASP A 227 -16.98 -13.95 20.87
N ALA A 228 -18.12 -14.52 21.24
CA ALA A 228 -19.39 -14.28 20.55
C ALA A 228 -19.82 -12.81 20.59
N THR A 229 -19.46 -12.07 21.64
CA THR A 229 -19.78 -10.63 21.76
C THR A 229 -18.97 -9.83 20.74
N GLU A 230 -17.68 -10.14 20.59
CA GLU A 230 -16.80 -9.48 19.62
C GLU A 230 -17.18 -9.85 18.16
N ILE A 231 -17.61 -11.09 17.91
CA ILE A 231 -18.18 -11.54 16.63
C ILE A 231 -19.43 -10.70 16.28
N ALA A 232 -20.37 -10.59 17.21
CA ALA A 232 -21.59 -9.80 17.00
C ALA A 232 -21.27 -8.32 16.74
N ALA A 233 -20.33 -7.74 17.50
CA ALA A 233 -19.87 -6.39 17.31
C ALA A 233 -19.21 -6.17 15.94
N ALA A 234 -18.41 -7.13 15.46
CA ALA A 234 -17.81 -7.09 14.15
C ALA A 234 -18.86 -7.14 13.03
N ARG A 235 -19.88 -8.02 13.14
CA ARG A 235 -21.02 -8.07 12.19
C ARG A 235 -21.73 -6.72 12.13
N ASP A 236 -22.02 -6.13 13.29
CA ASP A 236 -22.66 -4.81 13.37
C ASP A 236 -21.81 -3.70 12.74
N LYS A 237 -20.54 -3.65 13.07
CA LYS A 237 -19.60 -2.63 12.61
C LYS A 237 -19.34 -2.68 11.10
N TYR A 238 -19.10 -3.87 10.58
CA TYR A 238 -18.57 -4.04 9.23
C TYR A 238 -19.63 -4.40 8.17
N LEU A 239 -20.68 -5.18 8.52
CA LEU A 239 -21.63 -5.66 7.52
C LEU A 239 -22.79 -4.70 7.25
N LYS A 240 -23.14 -3.79 8.17
CA LYS A 240 -24.23 -2.82 7.97
C LYS A 240 -24.05 -1.90 6.75
N ARG A 241 -22.81 -1.66 6.34
CA ARG A 241 -22.47 -0.70 5.27
C ARG A 241 -21.95 -1.37 3.99
N VAL A 242 -21.96 -2.68 3.96
CA VAL A 242 -21.36 -3.48 2.90
C VAL A 242 -22.43 -4.25 2.16
N ARG A 243 -22.41 -4.20 0.83
CA ARG A 243 -23.26 -5.06 0.01
C ARG A 243 -22.59 -6.43 -0.14
N ALA A 244 -23.23 -7.45 0.44
CA ALA A 244 -22.69 -8.81 0.48
C ALA A 244 -22.39 -9.39 -0.92
N ASP A 245 -23.17 -9.01 -1.94
CA ASP A 245 -22.95 -9.41 -3.34
C ASP A 245 -21.73 -8.73 -3.99
N HIS A 246 -21.33 -7.56 -3.51
CA HIS A 246 -20.16 -6.83 -4.01
C HIS A 246 -18.87 -7.15 -3.25
N THR A 247 -18.98 -7.40 -1.95
CA THR A 247 -17.85 -7.63 -1.05
C THR A 247 -18.15 -8.77 -0.08
N PRO A 248 -18.10 -10.03 -0.54
CA PRO A 248 -18.42 -11.19 0.32
C PRO A 248 -17.35 -11.50 1.36
N ALA A 249 -16.11 -11.06 1.17
CA ALA A 249 -14.98 -11.41 2.04
C ALA A 249 -15.17 -11.01 3.51
N PRO A 250 -15.68 -9.81 3.89
CA PRO A 250 -15.88 -9.46 5.28
C PRO A 250 -16.82 -10.44 6.04
N ALA A 251 -17.91 -10.86 5.41
CA ALA A 251 -18.82 -11.84 6.02
C ALA A 251 -18.12 -13.19 6.15
N ALA A 252 -17.47 -13.66 5.10
CA ALA A 252 -16.75 -14.92 5.11
C ALA A 252 -15.62 -14.96 6.17
N ILE A 253 -14.93 -13.84 6.41
CA ILE A 253 -13.91 -13.71 7.46
C ILE A 253 -14.54 -13.85 8.85
N ILE A 254 -15.68 -13.19 9.09
CA ILE A 254 -16.37 -13.27 10.38
C ILE A 254 -16.87 -14.70 10.62
N ASP A 255 -17.51 -15.31 9.62
CA ASP A 255 -18.00 -16.69 9.69
C ASP A 255 -16.85 -17.68 9.91
N HIS A 256 -15.69 -17.44 9.28
CA HIS A 256 -14.49 -18.26 9.47
C HIS A 256 -13.99 -18.21 10.92
N VAL A 257 -13.85 -17.01 11.50
CA VAL A 257 -13.40 -16.86 12.89
C VAL A 257 -14.45 -17.43 13.87
N GLU A 258 -15.74 -17.23 13.61
CA GLU A 258 -16.82 -17.79 14.44
C GLU A 258 -16.81 -19.31 14.45
N ASN A 259 -16.64 -19.95 13.28
CA ASN A 259 -16.72 -21.39 13.15
C ASN A 259 -15.44 -22.12 13.60
N PHE A 260 -14.28 -21.52 13.44
CA PHE A 260 -12.98 -22.16 13.61
C PHE A 260 -12.08 -21.50 14.65
N GLY A 261 -12.43 -20.34 15.21
CA GLY A 261 -11.64 -19.56 16.16
C GLY A 261 -11.55 -20.21 17.57
N HIS A 262 -11.33 -21.49 17.63
CA HIS A 262 -11.07 -22.25 18.84
C HIS A 262 -9.83 -23.15 18.70
N ASP A 263 -9.36 -23.32 17.49
CA ASP A 263 -8.21 -24.17 17.16
C ASP A 263 -7.49 -23.65 15.92
N LYS A 264 -6.17 -23.50 16.02
CA LYS A 264 -5.31 -22.99 14.94
C LYS A 264 -5.34 -23.89 13.70
N SER A 265 -5.34 -25.21 13.91
CA SER A 265 -5.35 -26.18 12.81
C SER A 265 -6.70 -26.17 12.10
N ALA A 266 -7.80 -26.06 12.87
CA ALA A 266 -9.14 -25.91 12.32
C ALA A 266 -9.28 -24.62 11.49
N MET A 267 -8.71 -23.51 11.97
CA MET A 267 -8.69 -22.25 11.20
C MET A 267 -7.89 -22.40 9.88
N SER A 268 -6.71 -22.99 9.92
CA SER A 268 -5.91 -23.24 8.71
C SER A 268 -6.63 -24.14 7.71
N ALA A 269 -7.28 -25.20 8.19
CA ALA A 269 -8.09 -26.07 7.33
C ALA A 269 -9.33 -25.34 6.77
N GLY A 270 -9.97 -24.50 7.58
CA GLY A 270 -11.09 -23.65 7.19
C GLY A 270 -10.75 -22.66 6.08
N GLU A 271 -9.53 -22.08 6.09
CA GLU A 271 -9.05 -21.23 4.99
C GLU A 271 -9.13 -21.95 3.63
N VAL A 272 -8.69 -23.22 3.57
CA VAL A 272 -8.73 -24.04 2.34
C VAL A 272 -10.16 -24.26 1.84
N GLY A 273 -11.14 -24.26 2.72
CA GLY A 273 -12.57 -24.36 2.36
C GLY A 273 -13.17 -23.05 1.85
N VAL A 274 -12.73 -21.91 2.36
CA VAL A 274 -13.34 -20.59 2.09
C VAL A 274 -12.60 -19.79 1.01
N PHE A 275 -11.29 -19.63 1.14
CA PHE A 275 -10.46 -18.79 0.26
C PHE A 275 -10.62 -19.11 -1.23
N PRO A 276 -10.59 -20.39 -1.68
CA PRO A 276 -10.66 -20.70 -3.10
C PRO A 276 -11.94 -20.16 -3.76
N ASN A 277 -13.09 -20.27 -3.08
CA ASN A 277 -14.36 -19.78 -3.60
C ASN A 277 -14.42 -18.26 -3.66
N LEU A 278 -13.84 -17.57 -2.68
CA LEU A 278 -13.69 -16.12 -2.73
C LEU A 278 -12.82 -15.70 -3.91
N MET A 279 -11.64 -16.33 -4.08
CA MET A 279 -10.64 -15.95 -5.07
C MET A 279 -11.13 -16.13 -6.51
N ILE A 280 -11.80 -17.23 -6.84
CA ILE A 280 -12.37 -17.45 -8.18
C ILE A 280 -13.67 -16.69 -8.39
N GLY A 281 -14.26 -16.13 -7.32
CA GLY A 281 -15.51 -15.39 -7.33
C GLY A 281 -15.44 -14.10 -8.15
N ARG A 282 -16.62 -13.63 -8.58
CA ARG A 282 -16.75 -12.40 -9.40
C ARG A 282 -16.24 -11.17 -8.65
N ALA A 283 -16.49 -11.07 -7.36
CA ALA A 283 -16.07 -9.92 -6.55
C ALA A 283 -14.55 -9.79 -6.53
N SER A 284 -13.82 -10.87 -6.20
CA SER A 284 -12.36 -10.86 -6.17
C SER A 284 -11.75 -10.59 -7.56
N LYS A 285 -12.27 -11.20 -8.63
CA LYS A 285 -11.81 -10.91 -9.99
C LYS A 285 -11.92 -9.43 -10.35
N ASN A 286 -13.04 -8.78 -9.99
CA ASN A 286 -13.25 -7.37 -10.24
C ASN A 286 -12.34 -6.49 -9.38
N LEU A 287 -12.19 -6.80 -8.09
CA LEU A 287 -11.31 -6.04 -7.19
C LEU A 287 -9.85 -6.15 -7.61
N ARG A 288 -9.36 -7.35 -7.99
CA ARG A 288 -8.01 -7.51 -8.56
C ARG A 288 -7.85 -6.72 -9.85
N ARG A 289 -8.85 -6.73 -10.74
CA ARG A 289 -8.82 -5.89 -11.95
C ARG A 289 -8.67 -4.41 -11.60
N VAL A 290 -9.45 -3.90 -10.65
CA VAL A 290 -9.33 -2.51 -10.18
C VAL A 290 -7.94 -2.25 -9.59
N PHE A 291 -7.41 -3.18 -8.82
CA PHE A 291 -6.05 -3.09 -8.29
C PHE A 291 -5.01 -2.95 -9.41
N TYR A 292 -5.05 -3.81 -10.43
CA TYR A 292 -4.11 -3.72 -11.57
C TYR A 292 -4.24 -2.43 -12.36
N LEU A 293 -5.46 -1.97 -12.60
CA LEU A 293 -5.71 -0.70 -13.29
C LEU A 293 -5.15 0.48 -12.47
N THR A 294 -5.39 0.49 -11.16
CA THR A 294 -4.88 1.53 -10.27
C THR A 294 -3.35 1.52 -10.20
N ASP A 295 -2.74 0.33 -10.12
CA ASP A 295 -1.28 0.19 -10.12
C ASP A 295 -0.66 0.65 -11.46
N ALA A 296 -1.28 0.32 -12.58
CA ALA A 296 -0.85 0.78 -13.90
C ALA A 296 -0.88 2.31 -14.02
N VAL A 297 -1.98 2.93 -13.56
CA VAL A 297 -2.10 4.40 -13.54
C VAL A 297 -1.05 5.03 -12.62
N ARG A 298 -0.83 4.49 -11.42
CA ARG A 298 0.21 4.97 -10.52
C ARG A 298 1.62 4.83 -11.12
N LYS A 299 1.87 3.75 -11.86
CA LYS A 299 3.15 3.56 -12.55
C LYS A 299 3.36 4.55 -13.69
N SER A 300 2.33 4.85 -14.47
CA SER A 300 2.41 5.84 -15.56
C SER A 300 2.61 7.27 -15.04
N ALA A 301 2.15 7.56 -13.82
CA ALA A 301 2.35 8.85 -13.16
C ALA A 301 3.69 8.99 -12.42
N ARG A 302 4.55 7.95 -12.43
CA ARG A 302 5.87 8.01 -11.82
C ARG A 302 6.81 8.90 -12.62
N GLY A 303 7.65 9.67 -11.92
CA GLY A 303 8.65 10.55 -12.52
C GLY A 303 8.68 11.90 -11.82
N VAL A 304 9.49 12.79 -12.36
CA VAL A 304 9.62 14.16 -11.86
C VAL A 304 8.96 15.09 -12.85
N SER A 305 7.83 15.65 -12.48
CA SER A 305 7.04 16.58 -13.33
C SER A 305 7.83 17.86 -13.71
N GLY A 306 8.84 18.21 -12.90
CA GLY A 306 9.54 19.49 -12.98
C GLY A 306 8.69 20.69 -12.53
N ILE A 307 7.45 20.45 -12.06
CA ILE A 307 6.54 21.49 -11.62
C ILE A 307 6.82 21.80 -10.14
N LYS A 308 7.18 23.05 -9.88
CA LYS A 308 7.41 23.60 -8.54
C LYS A 308 6.43 24.72 -8.22
N ARG A 309 6.05 25.51 -9.24
CA ARG A 309 5.15 26.65 -9.13
C ARG A 309 3.85 26.39 -9.88
N LEU A 310 2.77 26.34 -9.13
CA LEU A 310 1.40 26.17 -9.63
C LEU A 310 0.66 27.51 -9.54
N HIS A 311 0.04 27.94 -10.63
CA HIS A 311 -0.88 29.07 -10.63
C HIS A 311 -2.29 28.57 -10.93
N VAL A 312 -3.26 28.92 -10.09
CA VAL A 312 -4.66 28.52 -10.26
C VAL A 312 -5.50 29.75 -10.54
N VAL A 313 -6.27 29.73 -11.62
CA VAL A 313 -7.18 30.81 -12.02
C VAL A 313 -8.62 30.36 -11.78
N GLY A 314 -9.32 31.09 -10.90
CA GLY A 314 -10.66 30.77 -10.41
C GLY A 314 -10.60 30.27 -8.96
N ALA A 315 -11.06 31.10 -8.00
CA ALA A 315 -11.06 30.81 -6.56
C ALA A 315 -12.38 30.22 -6.04
N GLY A 316 -13.16 29.61 -6.94
CA GLY A 316 -14.35 28.84 -6.60
C GLY A 316 -14.01 27.61 -5.72
N VAL A 317 -14.98 26.69 -5.58
CA VAL A 317 -14.76 25.45 -4.82
C VAL A 317 -13.65 24.61 -5.46
N MET A 318 -13.72 24.37 -6.77
CA MET A 318 -12.74 23.52 -7.46
C MET A 318 -11.34 24.14 -7.44
N GLY A 319 -11.18 25.38 -7.90
CA GLY A 319 -9.86 26.01 -7.97
C GLY A 319 -9.24 26.21 -6.59
N GLY A 320 -10.02 26.62 -5.57
CA GLY A 320 -9.55 26.71 -4.20
C GLY A 320 -9.07 25.37 -3.64
N ASP A 321 -9.80 24.28 -3.90
CA ASP A 321 -9.42 22.94 -3.45
C ASP A 321 -8.19 22.40 -4.21
N ILE A 322 -8.07 22.66 -5.53
CA ILE A 322 -6.89 22.32 -6.33
C ILE A 322 -5.65 23.05 -5.77
N ALA A 323 -5.77 24.35 -5.50
CA ALA A 323 -4.69 25.15 -4.92
C ALA A 323 -4.28 24.62 -3.54
N ALA A 324 -5.24 24.24 -2.70
CA ALA A 324 -4.97 23.68 -1.38
C ALA A 324 -4.24 22.32 -1.46
N VAL A 325 -4.66 21.43 -2.35
CA VAL A 325 -3.99 20.13 -2.54
C VAL A 325 -2.58 20.32 -3.07
N GLY A 326 -2.36 21.22 -4.02
CA GLY A 326 -1.03 21.58 -4.51
C GLY A 326 -0.10 22.06 -3.40
N ALA A 327 -0.57 22.95 -2.52
CA ALA A 327 0.21 23.48 -1.39
C ALA A 327 0.53 22.37 -0.35
N MET A 328 -0.41 21.46 -0.06
CA MET A 328 -0.15 20.28 0.79
C MET A 328 0.90 19.34 0.19
N ALA A 329 0.94 19.23 -1.13
CA ALA A 329 1.94 18.44 -1.85
C ALA A 329 3.33 19.10 -1.93
N GLY A 330 3.47 20.31 -1.39
CA GLY A 330 4.76 21.00 -1.30
C GLY A 330 5.05 21.96 -2.45
N LEU A 331 4.08 22.25 -3.32
CA LEU A 331 4.22 23.23 -4.39
C LEU A 331 4.06 24.65 -3.88
N ASP A 332 4.75 25.62 -4.52
CA ASP A 332 4.46 27.02 -4.37
C ASP A 332 3.24 27.36 -5.23
N VAL A 333 2.16 27.78 -4.57
CA VAL A 333 0.86 27.96 -5.23
C VAL A 333 0.40 29.39 -5.14
N THR A 334 -0.03 29.94 -6.26
CA THR A 334 -0.72 31.25 -6.33
C THR A 334 -2.14 31.04 -6.83
N LEU A 335 -3.11 31.73 -6.21
CA LEU A 335 -4.52 31.64 -6.53
C LEU A 335 -5.04 33.00 -6.95
N ALA A 336 -5.55 33.08 -8.17
CA ALA A 336 -6.11 34.30 -8.77
C ALA A 336 -7.61 34.17 -9.06
N ASP A 337 -8.34 35.25 -8.88
CA ASP A 337 -9.75 35.40 -9.26
C ASP A 337 -10.03 36.89 -9.47
N MET A 338 -11.05 37.23 -10.23
CA MET A 338 -11.54 38.62 -10.36
C MET A 338 -12.21 39.12 -9.06
N ASN A 339 -12.60 38.21 -8.17
CA ASN A 339 -13.23 38.51 -6.88
C ASN A 339 -12.25 38.21 -5.74
N GLU A 340 -11.67 39.23 -5.15
CA GLU A 340 -10.72 39.11 -4.03
C GLU A 340 -11.33 38.34 -2.85
N ALA A 341 -12.59 38.57 -2.51
CA ALA A 341 -13.27 37.84 -1.44
C ALA A 341 -13.39 36.34 -1.69
N ALA A 342 -13.42 35.90 -2.98
CA ALA A 342 -13.40 34.50 -3.33
C ALA A 342 -12.01 33.87 -3.02
N ILE A 343 -10.92 34.60 -3.29
CA ILE A 343 -9.54 34.18 -2.99
C ILE A 343 -9.36 34.03 -1.47
N GLU A 344 -9.73 35.05 -0.70
CA GLU A 344 -9.65 35.02 0.77
C GLU A 344 -10.47 33.88 1.37
N GLY A 345 -11.70 33.68 0.86
CA GLY A 345 -12.57 32.58 1.26
C GLY A 345 -11.98 31.19 0.93
N ALA A 346 -11.31 31.05 -0.22
CA ALA A 346 -10.65 29.82 -0.60
C ALA A 346 -9.43 29.50 0.30
N ILE A 347 -8.61 30.51 0.61
CA ILE A 347 -7.47 30.37 1.53
C ILE A 347 -7.94 30.01 2.94
N ALA A 348 -9.04 30.62 3.41
CA ALA A 348 -9.62 30.27 4.71
C ALA A 348 -10.14 28.82 4.77
N ARG A 349 -10.75 28.31 3.68
CA ARG A 349 -11.14 26.89 3.55
C ARG A 349 -9.91 25.97 3.52
N ALA A 350 -8.87 26.35 2.78
CA ALA A 350 -7.61 25.61 2.72
C ALA A 350 -6.97 25.45 4.10
N LYS A 351 -6.93 26.52 4.92
CA LYS A 351 -6.43 26.45 6.30
C LYS A 351 -7.13 25.37 7.12
N LYS A 352 -8.47 25.35 7.11
CA LYS A 352 -9.27 24.33 7.82
C LYS A 352 -8.98 22.91 7.30
N LEU A 353 -8.73 22.75 5.99
CA LEU A 353 -8.35 21.48 5.40
C LEU A 353 -6.97 21.04 5.92
N PHE A 354 -5.99 21.94 5.96
CA PHE A 354 -4.63 21.66 6.44
C PHE A 354 -4.63 21.24 7.91
N GLU A 355 -5.32 21.97 8.79
CA GLU A 355 -5.48 21.64 10.21
C GLU A 355 -6.06 20.22 10.39
N ARG A 356 -7.07 19.85 9.60
CA ARG A 356 -7.69 18.53 9.66
C ARG A 356 -6.78 17.39 9.14
N ARG A 357 -5.97 17.66 8.10
CA ARG A 357 -5.21 16.62 7.38
C ARG A 357 -3.78 16.44 7.87
N LEU A 358 -3.08 17.51 8.20
CA LEU A 358 -1.64 17.48 8.46
C LEU A 358 -1.31 17.17 9.93
N LYS A 359 -2.23 17.41 10.86
CA LYS A 359 -2.12 17.08 12.30
C LYS A 359 -0.79 17.53 12.95
N SER A 360 -0.18 18.61 12.46
CA SER A 360 1.06 19.20 12.94
C SER A 360 1.06 20.68 12.59
N ASP A 361 1.23 21.55 13.59
CA ASP A 361 1.21 23.00 13.42
C ASP A 361 2.29 23.49 12.46
N ASP A 362 3.49 22.90 12.52
CA ASP A 362 4.59 23.24 11.60
C ASP A 362 4.24 22.90 10.15
N LYS A 363 3.61 21.73 9.90
CA LYS A 363 3.18 21.34 8.56
C LYS A 363 2.04 22.20 8.05
N VAL A 364 1.12 22.60 8.92
CA VAL A 364 0.03 23.54 8.59
C VAL A 364 0.61 24.89 8.21
N ALA A 365 1.52 25.44 9.03
CA ALA A 365 2.19 26.70 8.75
C ALA A 365 2.97 26.65 7.43
N ALA A 366 3.70 25.58 7.17
CA ALA A 366 4.44 25.39 5.92
C ALA A 366 3.52 25.32 4.70
N ALA A 367 2.37 24.64 4.77
CA ALA A 367 1.41 24.57 3.67
C ALA A 367 0.75 25.93 3.42
N LEU A 368 0.40 26.67 4.48
CA LEU A 368 -0.14 28.03 4.37
C LEU A 368 0.87 29.01 3.74
N ALA A 369 2.15 28.93 4.10
CA ALA A 369 3.19 29.78 3.53
C ALA A 369 3.38 29.56 2.03
N ARG A 370 3.03 28.38 1.50
CA ARG A 370 3.09 28.07 0.08
C ARG A 370 1.85 28.53 -0.71
N LEU A 371 0.74 28.80 -0.06
CA LEU A 371 -0.50 29.23 -0.72
C LEU A 371 -0.69 30.74 -0.60
N ARG A 372 -0.55 31.45 -1.70
CA ARG A 372 -0.61 32.90 -1.76
C ARG A 372 -1.74 33.39 -2.64
N ALA A 373 -2.36 34.52 -2.26
CA ALA A 373 -3.25 35.27 -3.12
C ALA A 373 -2.47 36.00 -4.22
N ASP A 374 -2.98 35.98 -5.43
CA ASP A 374 -2.52 36.82 -6.54
C ASP A 374 -3.71 37.64 -7.05
N PHE A 375 -3.84 38.85 -6.54
CA PHE A 375 -4.97 39.74 -6.86
C PHE A 375 -4.85 40.37 -8.27
N ASP A 376 -3.64 40.51 -8.76
CA ASP A 376 -3.35 41.16 -10.05
C ASP A 376 -3.20 40.14 -11.21
N GLY A 377 -3.05 38.86 -10.91
CA GLY A 377 -2.81 37.76 -11.85
C GLY A 377 -1.42 37.79 -12.50
N ASN A 378 -0.45 38.43 -11.85
CA ASN A 378 0.92 38.61 -12.39
C ASN A 378 1.80 37.39 -12.14
N ASP A 379 1.54 36.59 -11.11
CA ASP A 379 2.31 35.40 -10.73
C ASP A 379 2.22 34.26 -11.78
N ALA A 380 1.27 34.35 -12.71
CA ALA A 380 1.17 33.46 -13.87
C ALA A 380 2.46 33.45 -14.73
N ALA A 381 3.23 34.54 -14.72
CA ALA A 381 4.47 34.67 -15.49
C ALA A 381 5.55 33.68 -15.05
N ASP A 382 5.60 33.35 -13.76
CA ASP A 382 6.60 32.47 -13.18
C ASP A 382 6.16 31.01 -13.04
N ALA A 383 4.89 30.70 -13.33
CA ALA A 383 4.31 29.38 -13.14
C ALA A 383 4.91 28.33 -14.08
N ASP A 384 5.09 27.10 -13.57
CA ASP A 384 5.43 25.93 -14.37
C ASP A 384 4.17 25.26 -14.94
N LEU A 385 3.07 25.36 -14.18
CA LEU A 385 1.75 24.88 -14.55
C LEU A 385 0.70 25.90 -14.15
N ILE A 386 -0.21 26.20 -15.08
CA ILE A 386 -1.36 27.06 -14.83
C ILE A 386 -2.61 26.24 -15.01
N ILE A 387 -3.48 26.17 -13.98
CA ILE A 387 -4.77 25.47 -14.03
C ILE A 387 -5.90 26.49 -14.04
N GLU A 388 -6.71 26.47 -15.08
CA GLU A 388 -7.92 27.27 -15.19
C GLU A 388 -9.11 26.48 -14.63
N ALA A 389 -9.81 27.06 -13.66
CA ALA A 389 -11.00 26.54 -13.00
C ALA A 389 -12.12 27.60 -12.88
N VAL A 390 -12.26 28.44 -13.89
CA VAL A 390 -13.31 29.49 -13.96
C VAL A 390 -14.65 28.90 -14.45
N ALA A 391 -15.66 29.78 -14.64
CA ALA A 391 -16.98 29.37 -15.10
C ALA A 391 -16.94 28.54 -16.40
N GLU A 392 -17.79 27.49 -16.48
CA GLU A 392 -17.86 26.54 -17.59
C GLU A 392 -18.53 27.16 -18.82
N LYS A 393 -17.86 28.17 -19.42
CA LYS A 393 -18.29 28.89 -20.61
C LYS A 393 -17.11 29.03 -21.57
N LEU A 394 -17.28 28.57 -22.82
CA LEU A 394 -16.20 28.53 -23.81
C LEU A 394 -15.57 29.91 -24.04
N ASP A 395 -16.36 30.95 -24.21
CA ASP A 395 -15.83 32.30 -24.50
C ASP A 395 -15.03 32.86 -23.32
N VAL A 396 -15.45 32.56 -22.06
CA VAL A 396 -14.72 32.96 -20.85
C VAL A 396 -13.36 32.24 -20.79
N LYS A 397 -13.35 30.92 -21.04
CA LYS A 397 -12.13 30.13 -21.03
C LYS A 397 -11.17 30.57 -22.15
N ARG A 398 -11.66 30.83 -23.36
CA ARG A 398 -10.85 31.37 -24.48
C ARG A 398 -10.19 32.70 -24.11
N ALA A 399 -10.95 33.64 -23.53
CA ALA A 399 -10.40 34.93 -23.11
C ALA A 399 -9.32 34.78 -22.01
N VAL A 400 -9.56 33.91 -21.04
CA VAL A 400 -8.58 33.60 -19.98
C VAL A 400 -7.31 32.99 -20.58
N PHE A 401 -7.42 32.00 -21.44
CA PHE A 401 -6.24 31.35 -22.05
C PHE A 401 -5.45 32.26 -22.98
N GLN A 402 -6.10 33.12 -23.74
CA GLN A 402 -5.42 34.13 -24.55
C GLN A 402 -4.58 35.09 -23.69
N LYS A 403 -5.09 35.49 -22.52
CA LYS A 403 -4.33 36.31 -21.58
C LYS A 403 -3.18 35.51 -20.96
N LEU A 404 -3.44 34.28 -20.51
CA LEU A 404 -2.45 33.41 -19.85
C LEU A 404 -1.29 33.04 -20.79
N GLU A 405 -1.58 32.77 -22.06
CA GLU A 405 -0.56 32.50 -23.05
C GLU A 405 0.44 33.65 -23.24
N THR A 406 -0.07 34.90 -23.17
CA THR A 406 0.76 36.10 -23.35
C THR A 406 1.67 36.39 -22.15
N VAL A 407 1.23 36.07 -20.93
CA VAL A 407 1.98 36.40 -19.70
C VAL A 407 2.85 35.27 -19.19
N SER A 408 2.48 34.02 -19.49
CA SER A 408 3.21 32.84 -18.99
C SER A 408 4.50 32.59 -19.76
N LYS A 409 5.50 31.99 -19.08
CA LYS A 409 6.73 31.55 -19.73
C LYS A 409 6.47 30.46 -20.77
N ALA A 410 7.31 30.41 -21.81
CA ALA A 410 7.13 29.52 -22.98
C ALA A 410 7.01 28.02 -22.61
N GLY A 411 7.70 27.55 -21.57
CA GLY A 411 7.67 26.15 -21.11
C GLY A 411 6.57 25.82 -20.08
N ALA A 412 5.70 26.77 -19.75
CA ALA A 412 4.60 26.52 -18.82
C ALA A 412 3.50 25.70 -19.47
N ILE A 413 2.96 24.74 -18.71
CA ILE A 413 1.78 23.98 -19.11
C ILE A 413 0.56 24.83 -18.87
N LEU A 414 -0.33 24.91 -19.87
CA LEU A 414 -1.67 25.47 -19.73
C LEU A 414 -2.67 24.34 -19.55
N ALA A 415 -3.41 24.33 -18.46
CA ALA A 415 -4.37 23.26 -18.16
C ALA A 415 -5.74 23.82 -17.85
N THR A 416 -6.79 23.16 -18.35
CA THR A 416 -8.17 23.48 -18.02
C THR A 416 -8.80 22.37 -17.17
N ASN A 417 -9.60 22.76 -16.18
CA ASN A 417 -10.39 21.83 -15.37
C ASN A 417 -11.81 21.61 -15.96
N THR A 418 -12.01 21.90 -17.24
CA THR A 418 -13.32 21.69 -17.87
C THR A 418 -13.75 20.23 -17.82
N SER A 419 -15.05 20.00 -17.62
CA SER A 419 -15.64 18.65 -17.62
C SER A 419 -16.20 18.22 -18.97
N ALA A 420 -16.50 19.18 -19.89
CA ALA A 420 -17.26 18.89 -21.10
C ALA A 420 -16.83 19.68 -22.34
N ILE A 421 -16.13 20.79 -22.19
CA ILE A 421 -15.73 21.61 -23.34
C ILE A 421 -14.55 20.94 -24.05
N PRO A 422 -14.64 20.63 -25.37
CA PRO A 422 -13.54 20.06 -26.12
C PRO A 422 -12.30 20.93 -26.06
N LEU A 423 -11.14 20.33 -25.85
CA LEU A 423 -9.86 21.06 -25.78
C LEU A 423 -9.56 21.80 -27.07
N GLU A 424 -9.95 21.24 -28.22
CA GLU A 424 -9.76 21.84 -29.54
C GLU A 424 -10.50 23.19 -29.66
N ASP A 425 -11.66 23.31 -29.02
CA ASP A 425 -12.41 24.56 -29.04
C ASP A 425 -11.73 25.66 -28.23
N ILE A 426 -11.11 25.30 -27.10
CA ILE A 426 -10.30 26.23 -26.32
C ILE A 426 -8.99 26.54 -27.04
N ALA A 427 -8.31 25.51 -27.57
CA ALA A 427 -7.05 25.63 -28.26
C ALA A 427 -7.13 26.51 -29.51
N SER A 428 -8.29 26.65 -30.14
CA SER A 428 -8.51 27.38 -31.40
C SER A 428 -8.08 28.86 -31.35
N VAL A 429 -7.97 29.45 -30.17
CA VAL A 429 -7.57 30.86 -29.98
C VAL A 429 -6.12 31.02 -29.52
N LEU A 430 -5.39 29.93 -29.29
CA LEU A 430 -4.00 29.94 -28.84
C LEU A 430 -3.02 29.97 -30.03
N LYS A 431 -1.89 30.62 -29.84
CA LYS A 431 -0.77 30.61 -30.78
C LYS A 431 0.12 29.37 -30.60
N ALA A 432 0.20 28.85 -29.37
CA ALA A 432 0.93 27.66 -28.96
C ALA A 432 -0.01 26.63 -28.34
N PRO A 433 -0.98 26.06 -29.13
CA PRO A 433 -1.97 25.11 -28.63
C PRO A 433 -1.38 23.80 -28.12
N GLU A 434 -0.13 23.47 -28.44
CA GLU A 434 0.61 22.32 -27.96
C GLU A 434 0.85 22.34 -26.44
N ARG A 435 0.78 23.52 -25.82
CA ARG A 435 0.90 23.70 -24.36
C ARG A 435 -0.38 23.36 -23.60
N LEU A 436 -1.52 23.23 -24.29
CA LEU A 436 -2.83 23.00 -23.65
C LEU A 436 -3.09 21.52 -23.41
N ILE A 437 -3.43 21.21 -22.14
CA ILE A 437 -3.96 19.91 -21.71
C ILE A 437 -5.21 20.11 -20.85
N GLY A 438 -5.94 19.03 -20.61
CA GLY A 438 -6.98 18.99 -19.56
C GLY A 438 -6.42 18.33 -18.30
N LEU A 439 -6.69 18.94 -17.16
CA LEU A 439 -6.49 18.34 -15.83
C LEU A 439 -7.83 18.41 -15.10
N HIS A 440 -8.66 17.37 -15.31
CA HIS A 440 -10.01 17.33 -14.78
C HIS A 440 -10.02 16.66 -13.41
N PHE A 441 -10.29 17.46 -12.38
CA PHE A 441 -10.43 17.06 -10.99
C PHE A 441 -11.88 16.76 -10.63
N PHE A 442 -12.08 15.92 -9.64
CA PHE A 442 -13.40 15.54 -9.15
C PHE A 442 -13.70 16.15 -7.78
N ASN A 443 -14.91 16.67 -7.61
CA ASN A 443 -15.38 17.25 -6.36
C ASN A 443 -15.87 16.18 -5.37
N PRO A 444 -15.41 16.17 -4.09
CA PRO A 444 -14.44 17.07 -3.46
C PRO A 444 -12.98 16.69 -3.76
N VAL A 445 -12.19 17.62 -4.30
CA VAL A 445 -10.79 17.38 -4.70
C VAL A 445 -9.94 16.77 -3.60
N PRO A 446 -10.01 17.19 -2.32
CA PRO A 446 -9.20 16.59 -1.28
C PRO A 446 -9.59 15.16 -0.90
N VAL A 447 -10.69 14.61 -1.43
CA VAL A 447 -11.24 13.29 -1.06
C VAL A 447 -11.13 12.29 -2.21
N LEU A 448 -11.30 12.76 -3.44
CA LEU A 448 -11.28 11.91 -4.64
C LEU A 448 -9.91 11.98 -5.32
N PRO A 449 -9.03 10.97 -5.11
CA PRO A 449 -7.66 10.99 -5.59
C PRO A 449 -7.58 10.58 -7.08
N LEU A 450 -8.42 11.16 -7.92
CA LEU A 450 -8.46 10.93 -9.36
C LEU A 450 -8.33 12.26 -10.10
N VAL A 451 -7.41 12.30 -11.05
CA VAL A 451 -7.27 13.40 -12.03
C VAL A 451 -7.24 12.77 -13.41
N GLU A 452 -8.18 13.16 -14.27
CA GLU A 452 -8.10 12.79 -15.68
C GLU A 452 -7.15 13.74 -16.41
N VAL A 453 -6.17 13.18 -17.08
CA VAL A 453 -5.25 13.93 -17.95
C VAL A 453 -5.74 13.79 -19.37
N ILE A 454 -6.24 14.87 -19.93
CA ILE A 454 -6.90 14.91 -21.24
C ILE A 454 -5.98 15.65 -22.22
N TRP A 455 -5.85 15.14 -23.42
CA TRP A 455 -5.07 15.75 -24.48
C TRP A 455 -5.85 15.79 -25.80
N SER A 456 -5.48 16.71 -26.65
CA SER A 456 -6.00 16.86 -28.00
C SER A 456 -4.92 16.47 -29.03
N LYS A 457 -5.29 16.47 -30.29
CA LYS A 457 -4.33 16.27 -31.39
C LYS A 457 -3.23 17.34 -31.47
N TYR A 458 -3.43 18.47 -30.80
CA TYR A 458 -2.44 19.57 -30.74
C TYR A 458 -1.49 19.43 -29.56
N SER A 459 -1.90 18.76 -28.49
CA SER A 459 -1.12 18.71 -27.23
C SER A 459 0.24 18.04 -27.44
N ASP A 460 1.30 18.66 -26.93
CA ASP A 460 2.63 18.08 -26.93
C ASP A 460 2.73 16.94 -25.92
N GLN A 461 3.39 15.85 -26.31
CA GLN A 461 3.50 14.64 -25.47
C GLN A 461 4.28 14.88 -24.18
N ASP A 462 5.26 15.80 -24.17
CA ASP A 462 5.99 16.15 -22.95
C ASP A 462 5.06 16.87 -21.96
N MET A 463 4.22 17.80 -22.45
CA MET A 463 3.22 18.46 -21.60
C MET A 463 2.23 17.46 -20.98
N VAL A 464 1.78 16.47 -21.74
CA VAL A 464 0.91 15.40 -21.25
C VAL A 464 1.62 14.56 -20.19
N ASN A 465 2.85 14.13 -20.45
CA ASN A 465 3.65 13.33 -19.51
C ASN A 465 3.91 14.08 -18.20
N ARG A 466 4.27 15.34 -18.27
CA ARG A 466 4.46 16.21 -17.10
C ARG A 466 3.16 16.44 -16.35
N GLY A 467 2.03 16.55 -17.05
CA GLY A 467 0.69 16.59 -16.45
C GLY A 467 0.34 15.31 -15.68
N MET A 468 0.66 14.12 -16.23
CA MET A 468 0.49 12.84 -15.54
C MET A 468 1.39 12.74 -14.30
N GLN A 469 2.66 13.14 -14.42
CA GLN A 469 3.60 13.16 -13.30
C GLN A 469 3.18 14.14 -12.20
N PHE A 470 2.61 15.30 -12.59
CA PHE A 470 2.02 16.25 -11.64
C PHE A 470 0.84 15.63 -10.88
N ALA A 471 -0.07 14.94 -11.57
CA ALA A 471 -1.17 14.23 -10.91
C ALA A 471 -0.64 13.21 -9.90
N GLY A 472 0.43 12.47 -10.23
CA GLY A 472 1.13 11.59 -9.29
C GLY A 472 1.82 12.31 -8.12
N GLN A 473 2.34 13.51 -8.35
CA GLN A 473 3.02 14.32 -7.32
C GLN A 473 2.05 14.84 -6.25
N ILE A 474 0.85 15.19 -6.63
CA ILE A 474 -0.17 15.69 -5.71
C ILE A 474 -0.98 14.58 -4.99
N GLY A 475 -0.77 13.30 -5.34
CA GLY A 475 -1.39 12.11 -4.73
C GLY A 475 -2.69 11.70 -5.35
#